data_eabb223ac975a2eb93429a2f9c229679
#
_entry.id   eabb223ac975a2eb93429a2f9c229679
#
_cell.length_a   1.000
_cell.length_b   1.000
_cell.length_c   1.000
_cell.angle_alpha   90.00
_cell.angle_beta   90.00
_cell.angle_gamma   90.00
#
_symmetry.space_group_name_H-M   'P 1'
#
loop_
_entity.id
_entity.type
_entity.pdbx_description
1 polymer ?
#
loop_
_entity_poly.entity_id
_entity_poly.type
_entity_poly.pdbx_seq_one_letter_code
_entity_poly.pdbx_strand_id
1 'polypeptide(L)'
;VASIPPEPSILVIGTAHVVDLAAPIRAALAGRPLDGIAIELDAERARMVLEPTASRGRTAHVPLMARLWSLLQRRLGADLGAGVPGSEMRTAAAVARERNLPLFLIDDPIRAMMNRLLSTMPPKERLTLLVGSVVGLFIPSRIVKEQMEEYAEQPGEIVAELRRASPTIARVLLDERNEHMADRLAEIRARGFLRLAVVVGDAHVEGLTAALGRRQIPTVPLGFSELRGLRAPSSSPS
;
A
#
# COMPACT_ATOMS: atom_id res chain seq x y z
N VAL A 1 8.04 3.15 22.39
CA VAL A 1 8.66 2.10 21.57
C VAL A 1 7.88 0.83 21.87
N ALA A 2 7.03 0.36 20.95
CA ALA A 2 6.30 -0.90 21.13
C ALA A 2 7.30 -2.03 21.34
N SER A 3 7.18 -2.74 22.47
CA SER A 3 8.00 -3.89 22.79
C SER A 3 7.84 -4.95 21.72
N ILE A 4 8.94 -5.42 21.12
CA ILE A 4 8.91 -6.49 20.11
C ILE A 4 8.53 -7.76 20.85
N PRO A 5 7.45 -8.47 20.46
CA PRO A 5 7.18 -9.77 21.04
C PRO A 5 8.36 -10.70 20.77
N PRO A 6 8.75 -11.53 21.73
CA PRO A 6 9.87 -12.46 21.61
C PRO A 6 9.64 -13.58 20.58
N GLU A 7 8.42 -13.68 20.08
CA GLU A 7 8.01 -14.71 19.10
C GLU A 7 8.16 -14.24 17.66
N PRO A 8 8.40 -15.16 16.71
CA PRO A 8 8.47 -14.84 15.30
C PRO A 8 7.15 -14.25 14.79
N SER A 9 7.12 -12.96 14.51
CA SER A 9 5.93 -12.20 14.12
C SER A 9 6.16 -11.39 12.84
N ILE A 10 5.05 -11.02 12.21
CA ILE A 10 5.05 -10.10 11.06
C ILE A 10 4.75 -8.69 11.55
N LEU A 11 5.65 -7.73 11.28
CA LEU A 11 5.40 -6.32 11.45
C LEU A 11 4.66 -5.80 10.21
N VAL A 12 3.41 -5.37 10.34
CA VAL A 12 2.61 -4.79 9.25
C VAL A 12 2.65 -3.28 9.35
N ILE A 13 3.31 -2.61 8.40
CA ILE A 13 3.52 -1.16 8.37
C ILE A 13 2.57 -0.54 7.36
N GLY A 14 1.65 0.30 7.84
CA GLY A 14 0.72 1.08 7.03
C GLY A 14 1.34 2.37 6.54
N THR A 15 1.20 2.67 5.24
CA THR A 15 1.71 3.89 4.62
C THR A 15 0.63 4.64 3.88
N ALA A 16 0.80 5.97 3.76
CA ALA A 16 -0.07 6.82 2.94
C ALA A 16 0.81 7.66 2.01
N HIS A 17 0.40 7.77 0.74
CA HIS A 17 1.18 8.44 -0.32
C HIS A 17 1.20 9.97 -0.24
N VAL A 18 0.73 10.54 0.85
CA VAL A 18 0.54 12.00 1.01
C VAL A 18 1.73 12.71 1.68
N VAL A 19 2.66 11.98 2.29
CA VAL A 19 3.82 12.51 2.99
C VAL A 19 5.07 11.66 2.76
N ASP A 20 6.24 12.27 2.95
CA ASP A 20 7.50 11.50 2.94
C ASP A 20 7.62 10.65 4.21
N LEU A 21 7.60 9.35 4.05
CA LEU A 21 7.72 8.36 5.11
C LEU A 21 9.09 7.65 5.15
N ALA A 22 10.08 8.13 4.40
CA ALA A 22 11.38 7.45 4.31
C ALA A 22 12.06 7.33 5.70
N ALA A 23 12.12 8.42 6.46
CA ALA A 23 12.71 8.39 7.80
C ALA A 23 11.89 7.56 8.80
N PRO A 24 10.56 7.70 8.90
CA PRO A 24 9.72 6.83 9.74
C PRO A 24 9.85 5.34 9.42
N ILE A 25 9.84 4.94 8.14
CA ILE A 25 9.99 3.54 7.73
C ILE A 25 11.35 3.00 8.16
N ARG A 26 12.44 3.76 7.93
CA ARG A 26 13.77 3.37 8.40
C ARG A 26 13.82 3.21 9.93
N ALA A 27 13.19 4.12 10.67
CA ALA A 27 13.09 4.05 12.13
C ALA A 27 12.28 2.80 12.57
N ALA A 28 11.17 2.51 11.91
CA ALA A 28 10.36 1.33 12.20
C ALA A 28 11.12 0.01 11.97
N LEU A 29 12.02 -0.02 10.98
CA LEU A 29 12.80 -1.20 10.62
C LEU A 29 14.14 -1.30 11.38
N ALA A 30 14.61 -0.20 11.99
CA ALA A 30 15.90 -0.14 12.65
C ALA A 30 15.99 -1.09 13.85
N GLY A 31 17.13 -1.76 14.02
CA GLY A 31 17.43 -2.63 15.17
C GLY A 31 16.56 -3.90 15.29
N ARG A 32 15.60 -4.11 14.39
CA ARG A 32 14.75 -5.31 14.44
C ARG A 32 15.44 -6.51 13.77
N PRO A 33 15.43 -7.68 14.40
CA PRO A 33 15.92 -8.91 13.77
C PRO A 33 14.87 -9.36 12.73
N LEU A 34 15.14 -9.11 11.45
CA LEU A 34 14.26 -9.47 10.34
C LEU A 34 14.92 -10.54 9.46
N ASP A 35 14.11 -11.47 8.96
CA ASP A 35 14.50 -12.50 8.00
C ASP A 35 14.23 -12.03 6.56
N GLY A 36 13.37 -11.00 6.36
CA GLY A 36 13.05 -10.43 5.07
C GLY A 36 12.09 -9.25 5.16
N ILE A 37 11.95 -8.54 4.03
CA ILE A 37 11.00 -7.44 3.88
C ILE A 37 10.05 -7.76 2.73
N ALA A 38 8.75 -7.57 2.94
CA ALA A 38 7.73 -7.74 1.91
C ALA A 38 7.09 -6.38 1.58
N ILE A 39 6.72 -6.17 0.33
CA ILE A 39 6.10 -4.92 -0.13
C ILE A 39 4.87 -5.20 -0.99
N GLU A 40 3.88 -4.29 -0.92
CA GLU A 40 2.63 -4.33 -1.68
C GLU A 40 2.85 -3.95 -3.16
N LEU A 41 3.65 -4.74 -3.85
CA LEU A 41 3.86 -4.62 -5.29
C LEU A 41 3.79 -5.99 -5.95
N ASP A 42 3.29 -6.02 -7.19
CA ASP A 42 3.50 -7.12 -8.12
C ASP A 42 4.77 -6.89 -8.96
N ALA A 43 5.20 -7.88 -9.73
CA ALA A 43 6.43 -7.83 -10.52
C ALA A 43 6.43 -6.71 -11.58
N GLU A 44 5.26 -6.35 -12.16
CA GLU A 44 5.16 -5.28 -13.16
C GLU A 44 5.32 -3.91 -12.49
N ARG A 45 4.62 -3.68 -11.38
CA ARG A 45 4.73 -2.44 -10.59
C ARG A 45 6.12 -2.30 -9.96
N ALA A 46 6.68 -3.39 -9.45
CA ALA A 46 8.02 -3.37 -8.86
C ALA A 46 9.08 -2.88 -9.86
N ARG A 47 9.06 -3.34 -11.10
CA ARG A 47 9.97 -2.83 -12.16
C ARG A 47 9.81 -1.33 -12.39
N MET A 48 8.58 -0.83 -12.42
CA MET A 48 8.31 0.59 -12.63
C MET A 48 8.73 1.46 -11.43
N VAL A 49 8.52 0.96 -10.21
CA VAL A 49 8.77 1.70 -8.98
C VAL A 49 10.23 1.64 -8.57
N LEU A 50 10.86 0.47 -8.64
CA LEU A 50 12.23 0.23 -8.17
C LEU A 50 13.29 0.55 -9.24
N GLU A 51 12.94 0.46 -10.54
CA GLU A 51 13.84 0.67 -11.68
C GLU A 51 13.25 1.72 -12.65
N PRO A 52 13.07 2.98 -12.25
CA PRO A 52 12.38 3.99 -13.08
C PRO A 52 13.08 4.33 -14.39
N THR A 53 14.36 3.98 -14.55
CA THR A 53 15.13 4.20 -15.79
C THR A 53 14.83 3.17 -16.87
N ALA A 54 14.29 2.00 -16.53
CA ALA A 54 14.00 0.92 -17.49
C ALA A 54 12.65 1.10 -18.24
N SER A 55 11.82 2.06 -17.86
CA SER A 55 10.42 2.13 -18.33
C SER A 55 10.15 3.17 -19.43
N ARG A 56 11.17 3.70 -20.10
CA ARG A 56 10.96 4.56 -21.28
C ARG A 56 10.73 3.73 -22.53
N GLY A 57 9.46 3.41 -22.85
CA GLY A 57 9.20 2.94 -24.20
C GLY A 57 8.12 1.90 -24.46
N ARG A 58 7.03 1.82 -23.69
CA ARG A 58 5.89 0.98 -24.12
C ARG A 58 4.57 1.67 -23.80
N THR A 59 4.00 2.34 -24.81
CA THR A 59 2.58 2.74 -24.79
C THR A 59 1.71 1.50 -24.97
N ALA A 60 1.38 0.83 -23.86
CA ALA A 60 0.34 -0.19 -23.89
C ALA A 60 -1.02 0.49 -24.14
N HIS A 61 -1.90 -0.17 -24.89
CA HIS A 61 -3.30 0.25 -25.03
C HIS A 61 -3.95 0.24 -23.64
N VAL A 62 -4.00 1.42 -23.03
CA VAL A 62 -4.60 1.61 -21.70
C VAL A 62 -6.09 1.89 -21.93
N PRO A 63 -7.02 1.12 -21.34
CA PRO A 63 -8.45 1.38 -21.41
C PRO A 63 -8.78 2.83 -21.02
N LEU A 64 -9.81 3.41 -21.65
CA LEU A 64 -10.19 4.81 -21.42
C LEU A 64 -10.38 5.15 -19.94
N MET A 65 -10.97 4.24 -19.16
CA MET A 65 -11.15 4.37 -17.72
C MET A 65 -9.83 4.46 -16.96
N ALA A 66 -8.84 3.67 -17.34
CA ALA A 66 -7.53 3.72 -16.71
C ALA A 66 -6.73 4.99 -17.10
N ARG A 67 -6.99 5.54 -18.30
CA ARG A 67 -6.48 6.87 -18.69
C ARG A 67 -7.12 7.99 -17.88
N LEU A 68 -8.45 7.93 -17.68
CA LEU A 68 -9.18 8.90 -16.87
C LEU A 68 -8.70 8.86 -15.42
N TRP A 69 -8.54 7.66 -14.87
CA TRP A 69 -7.99 7.44 -13.53
C TRP A 69 -6.55 7.97 -13.39
N SER A 70 -5.68 7.69 -14.39
CA SER A 70 -4.31 8.19 -14.38
C SER A 70 -4.21 9.70 -14.53
N LEU A 71 -5.15 10.33 -15.26
CA LEU A 71 -5.27 11.79 -15.37
C LEU A 71 -5.70 12.40 -14.03
N LEU A 72 -6.69 11.78 -13.36
CA LEU A 72 -7.13 12.19 -12.03
C LEU A 72 -6.01 12.07 -11.00
N GLN A 73 -5.30 10.93 -10.98
CA GLN A 73 -4.15 10.73 -10.10
C GLN A 73 -3.00 11.71 -10.36
N ARG A 74 -2.70 12.03 -11.64
CA ARG A 74 -1.66 13.02 -11.98
C ARG A 74 -2.04 14.42 -11.53
N ARG A 75 -3.31 14.79 -11.69
CA ARG A 75 -3.81 16.10 -11.26
C ARG A 75 -3.76 16.23 -9.73
N LEU A 76 -4.25 15.21 -9.02
CA LEU A 76 -4.22 15.18 -7.57
C LEU A 76 -2.78 15.12 -7.03
N GLY A 77 -1.90 14.30 -7.61
CA GLY A 77 -0.51 14.17 -7.18
C GLY A 77 0.34 15.41 -7.40
N ALA A 78 0.12 16.17 -8.51
CA ALA A 78 0.86 17.40 -8.78
C ALA A 78 0.50 18.52 -7.80
N ASP A 79 -0.78 18.61 -7.41
CA ASP A 79 -1.28 19.67 -6.54
C ASP A 79 -1.10 19.37 -5.03
N LEU A 80 -0.92 18.09 -4.67
CA LEU A 80 -0.83 17.65 -3.26
C LEU A 80 0.57 17.76 -2.67
N GLY A 81 1.62 18.06 -3.47
CA GLY A 81 3.00 17.94 -3.00
C GLY A 81 3.31 16.52 -2.49
N ALA A 82 2.51 15.55 -2.93
CA ALA A 82 2.64 14.16 -2.55
C ALA A 82 4.04 13.66 -2.93
N GLY A 83 4.67 12.94 -2.05
CA GLY A 83 5.93 12.24 -2.34
C GLY A 83 5.82 11.44 -3.64
N VAL A 84 6.93 11.18 -4.30
CA VAL A 84 6.94 10.39 -5.54
C VAL A 84 6.22 9.07 -5.30
N PRO A 85 5.15 8.72 -6.06
CA PRO A 85 4.40 7.49 -5.83
C PRO A 85 5.32 6.27 -5.70
N GLY A 86 5.13 5.49 -4.64
CA GLY A 86 5.97 4.32 -4.35
C GLY A 86 7.31 4.65 -3.66
N SER A 87 7.49 5.88 -3.12
CA SER A 87 8.68 6.24 -2.32
C SER A 87 8.84 5.34 -1.09
N GLU A 88 7.74 4.94 -0.48
CA GLU A 88 7.69 4.05 0.68
C GLU A 88 8.23 2.66 0.32
N MET A 89 7.77 2.12 -0.81
CA MET A 89 8.20 0.82 -1.31
C MET A 89 9.68 0.85 -1.72
N ARG A 90 10.15 1.97 -2.32
CA ARG A 90 11.58 2.17 -2.61
C ARG A 90 12.41 2.23 -1.34
N THR A 91 11.92 2.90 -0.30
CA THR A 91 12.61 2.97 0.99
C THR A 91 12.73 1.59 1.62
N ALA A 92 11.64 0.81 1.66
CA ALA A 92 11.64 -0.55 2.16
C ALA A 92 12.62 -1.45 1.38
N ALA A 93 12.62 -1.35 0.05
CA ALA A 93 13.54 -2.07 -0.82
C ALA A 93 15.01 -1.64 -0.62
N ALA A 94 15.26 -0.35 -0.38
CA ALA A 94 16.60 0.15 -0.07
C ALA A 94 17.11 -0.44 1.27
N VAL A 95 16.27 -0.44 2.31
CA VAL A 95 16.62 -1.05 3.60
C VAL A 95 16.88 -2.56 3.46
N ALA A 96 16.06 -3.27 2.68
CA ALA A 96 16.29 -4.69 2.41
C ALA A 96 17.68 -4.93 1.80
N ARG A 97 18.04 -4.14 0.78
CA ARG A 97 19.35 -4.21 0.13
C ARG A 97 20.51 -3.86 1.06
N GLU A 98 20.41 -2.75 1.81
CA GLU A 98 21.41 -2.30 2.78
C GLU A 98 21.70 -3.35 3.85
N ARG A 99 20.68 -4.13 4.23
CA ARG A 99 20.80 -5.16 5.27
C ARG A 99 20.98 -6.57 4.71
N ASN A 100 21.14 -6.73 3.40
CA ASN A 100 21.24 -8.02 2.71
C ASN A 100 20.05 -8.95 3.02
N LEU A 101 18.84 -8.39 3.16
CA LEU A 101 17.61 -9.13 3.38
C LEU A 101 16.90 -9.41 2.06
N PRO A 102 16.25 -10.58 1.90
CA PRO A 102 15.39 -10.83 0.75
C PRO A 102 14.20 -9.86 0.73
N LEU A 103 13.86 -9.39 -0.48
CA LEU A 103 12.69 -8.58 -0.76
C LEU A 103 11.62 -9.43 -1.42
N PHE A 104 10.42 -9.47 -0.85
CA PHE A 104 9.29 -10.23 -1.34
C PHE A 104 8.22 -9.31 -1.93
N LEU A 105 7.72 -9.65 -3.12
CA LEU A 105 6.57 -9.01 -3.74
C LEU A 105 5.35 -9.85 -3.40
N ILE A 106 4.36 -9.23 -2.76
CA ILE A 106 3.23 -9.98 -2.19
C ILE A 106 1.87 -9.61 -2.77
N ASP A 107 1.80 -8.61 -3.66
CA ASP A 107 0.54 -8.18 -4.20
C ASP A 107 0.15 -8.92 -5.49
N ASP A 108 -1.14 -8.89 -5.79
CA ASP A 108 -1.76 -9.51 -6.96
C ASP A 108 -1.40 -8.72 -8.24
N PRO A 109 -1.19 -9.40 -9.38
CA PRO A 109 -0.96 -8.72 -10.65
C PRO A 109 -2.07 -7.73 -10.99
N ILE A 110 -1.72 -6.45 -11.17
CA ILE A 110 -2.67 -5.35 -11.39
C ILE A 110 -3.66 -5.66 -12.52
N ARG A 111 -3.21 -6.32 -13.59
CA ARG A 111 -4.07 -6.66 -14.74
C ARG A 111 -5.14 -7.68 -14.37
N ALA A 112 -4.78 -8.71 -13.60
CA ALA A 112 -5.71 -9.74 -13.15
C ALA A 112 -6.76 -9.13 -12.22
N MET A 113 -6.34 -8.29 -11.28
CA MET A 113 -7.21 -7.55 -10.38
C MET A 113 -8.19 -6.64 -11.15
N MET A 114 -7.70 -5.85 -12.09
CA MET A 114 -8.55 -4.97 -12.90
C MET A 114 -9.55 -5.75 -13.77
N ASN A 115 -9.15 -6.88 -14.34
CA ASN A 115 -10.05 -7.74 -15.08
C ASN A 115 -11.16 -8.31 -14.18
N ARG A 116 -10.82 -8.78 -12.98
CA ARG A 116 -11.82 -9.22 -11.99
C ARG A 116 -12.78 -8.10 -11.63
N LEU A 117 -12.26 -6.92 -11.32
CA LEU A 117 -13.06 -5.75 -10.99
C LEU A 117 -14.06 -5.44 -12.10
N LEU A 118 -13.59 -5.29 -13.34
CA LEU A 118 -14.43 -4.95 -14.47
C LEU A 118 -15.44 -6.05 -14.82
N SER A 119 -15.08 -7.32 -14.66
CA SER A 119 -16.00 -8.45 -14.98
C SER A 119 -17.07 -8.65 -13.91
N THR A 120 -16.76 -8.38 -12.64
CA THR A 120 -17.68 -8.63 -11.52
C THR A 120 -18.50 -7.41 -11.11
N MET A 121 -18.11 -6.20 -11.55
CA MET A 121 -18.78 -4.95 -11.17
C MET A 121 -20.17 -4.85 -11.80
N PRO A 122 -21.26 -4.66 -11.00
CA PRO A 122 -22.60 -4.46 -11.48
C PRO A 122 -22.71 -3.19 -12.35
N PRO A 123 -23.63 -3.17 -13.33
CA PRO A 123 -23.84 -2.00 -14.20
C PRO A 123 -24.12 -0.71 -13.42
N LYS A 124 -24.83 -0.81 -12.30
CA LYS A 124 -25.12 0.32 -11.40
C LYS A 124 -23.85 0.93 -10.80
N GLU A 125 -22.94 0.09 -10.28
CA GLU A 125 -21.66 0.57 -9.74
C GLU A 125 -20.77 1.17 -10.84
N ARG A 126 -20.78 0.58 -12.05
CA ARG A 126 -20.06 1.13 -13.21
C ARG A 126 -20.55 2.54 -13.56
N LEU A 127 -21.88 2.73 -13.58
CA LEU A 127 -22.49 4.04 -13.85
C LEU A 127 -22.12 5.04 -12.76
N THR A 128 -22.21 4.66 -11.49
CA THR A 128 -21.84 5.52 -10.35
C THR A 128 -20.38 5.96 -10.44
N LEU A 129 -19.46 5.04 -10.76
CA LEU A 129 -18.06 5.37 -10.96
C LEU A 129 -17.84 6.32 -12.13
N LEU A 130 -18.54 6.08 -13.24
CA LEU A 130 -18.41 6.93 -14.44
C LEU A 130 -18.88 8.35 -14.14
N VAL A 131 -20.04 8.50 -13.53
CA VAL A 131 -20.59 9.79 -13.12
C VAL A 131 -19.69 10.45 -12.08
N GLY A 132 -19.27 9.72 -11.03
CA GLY A 132 -18.36 10.23 -10.01
C GLY A 132 -17.00 10.67 -10.57
N SER A 133 -16.46 9.93 -11.55
CA SER A 133 -15.21 10.32 -12.23
C SER A 133 -15.37 11.61 -13.04
N VAL A 134 -16.51 11.78 -13.73
CA VAL A 134 -16.82 13.00 -14.48
C VAL A 134 -17.01 14.18 -13.53
N VAL A 135 -17.79 14.02 -12.46
CA VAL A 135 -18.01 15.06 -11.44
C VAL A 135 -16.68 15.42 -10.75
N GLY A 136 -15.85 14.42 -10.42
CA GLY A 136 -14.53 14.63 -9.80
C GLY A 136 -13.57 15.49 -10.64
N LEU A 137 -13.73 15.51 -11.97
CA LEU A 137 -12.94 16.41 -12.84
C LEU A 137 -13.26 17.89 -12.65
N PHE A 138 -14.44 18.20 -12.10
CA PHE A 138 -14.88 19.58 -11.86
C PHE A 138 -14.70 20.02 -10.38
N ILE A 139 -14.32 19.10 -9.49
CA ILE A 139 -14.03 19.44 -8.08
C ILE A 139 -12.65 20.12 -8.03
N PRO A 140 -12.54 21.33 -7.43
CA PRO A 140 -11.26 21.98 -7.22
C PRO A 140 -10.30 21.12 -6.40
N SER A 141 -9.06 21.01 -6.83
CA SER A 141 -8.02 20.21 -6.15
C SER A 141 -7.83 20.58 -4.67
N ARG A 142 -8.10 21.85 -4.30
CA ARG A 142 -8.05 22.31 -2.92
C ARG A 142 -9.04 21.58 -2.01
N ILE A 143 -10.28 21.38 -2.46
CA ILE A 143 -11.33 20.67 -1.68
C ILE A 143 -10.94 19.21 -1.53
N VAL A 144 -10.43 18.61 -2.61
CA VAL A 144 -9.96 17.21 -2.56
C VAL A 144 -8.79 17.07 -1.59
N LYS A 145 -7.89 18.06 -1.55
CA LYS A 145 -6.75 18.08 -0.64
C LYS A 145 -7.19 18.13 0.84
N GLU A 146 -8.05 19.07 1.18
CA GLU A 146 -8.59 19.24 2.54
C GLU A 146 -9.28 17.94 3.00
N GLN A 147 -10.08 17.32 2.14
CA GLN A 147 -10.71 16.03 2.43
C GLN A 147 -9.70 14.87 2.56
N MET A 148 -8.67 14.82 1.71
CA MET A 148 -7.66 13.76 1.81
C MET A 148 -6.78 13.89 3.06
N GLU A 149 -6.50 15.11 3.52
CA GLU A 149 -5.78 15.34 4.78
C GLU A 149 -6.62 14.89 5.99
N GLU A 150 -7.92 15.21 6.01
CA GLU A 150 -8.87 14.76 7.02
C GLU A 150 -9.03 13.22 7.00
N TYR A 151 -9.15 12.64 5.83
CA TYR A 151 -9.25 11.19 5.65
C TYR A 151 -7.95 10.43 6.00
N ALA A 152 -6.78 11.04 5.84
CA ALA A 152 -5.52 10.41 6.24
C ALA A 152 -5.42 10.18 7.75
N GLU A 153 -6.22 10.91 8.54
CA GLU A 153 -6.30 10.72 9.99
C GLU A 153 -7.26 9.60 10.41
N GLN A 154 -8.19 9.21 9.53
CA GLN A 154 -9.22 8.19 9.81
C GLN A 154 -9.39 7.19 8.65
N PRO A 155 -8.38 6.37 8.33
CA PRO A 155 -8.42 5.45 7.18
C PRO A 155 -9.53 4.41 7.25
N GLY A 156 -9.97 4.04 8.45
CA GLY A 156 -11.10 3.12 8.67
C GLY A 156 -12.43 3.67 8.16
N GLU A 157 -12.66 4.98 8.24
CA GLU A 157 -13.89 5.62 7.73
C GLU A 157 -13.95 5.59 6.20
N ILE A 158 -12.81 5.82 5.52
CA ILE A 158 -12.71 5.72 4.05
C ILE A 158 -13.07 4.31 3.59
N VAL A 159 -12.49 3.31 4.25
CA VAL A 159 -12.76 1.90 3.93
C VAL A 159 -14.25 1.58 4.14
N ALA A 160 -14.83 2.05 5.24
CA ALA A 160 -16.26 1.86 5.53
C ALA A 160 -17.16 2.57 4.52
N GLU A 161 -16.80 3.77 4.09
CA GLU A 161 -17.54 4.51 3.06
C GLU A 161 -17.41 3.85 1.69
N LEU A 162 -16.21 3.41 1.31
CA LEU A 162 -15.98 2.65 0.09
C LEU A 162 -16.82 1.36 0.06
N ARG A 163 -16.89 0.63 1.19
CA ARG A 163 -17.72 -0.57 1.31
C ARG A 163 -19.21 -0.29 1.11
N ARG A 164 -19.67 0.87 1.58
CA ARG A 164 -21.08 1.28 1.42
C ARG A 164 -21.39 1.76 -0.01
N ALA A 165 -20.50 2.57 -0.58
CA ALA A 165 -20.69 3.18 -1.89
C ALA A 165 -20.44 2.21 -3.05
N SER A 166 -19.44 1.33 -2.93
CA SER A 166 -19.02 0.41 -3.99
C SER A 166 -18.51 -0.91 -3.41
N PRO A 167 -19.42 -1.81 -2.98
CA PRO A 167 -19.05 -3.09 -2.35
C PRO A 167 -18.12 -3.95 -3.22
N THR A 168 -18.32 -3.92 -4.55
CA THR A 168 -17.49 -4.69 -5.49
C THR A 168 -16.06 -4.15 -5.52
N ILE A 169 -15.89 -2.83 -5.47
CA ILE A 169 -14.56 -2.22 -5.43
C ILE A 169 -13.88 -2.60 -4.11
N ALA A 170 -14.56 -2.43 -2.98
CA ALA A 170 -14.00 -2.77 -1.68
C ALA A 170 -13.59 -4.25 -1.61
N ARG A 171 -14.45 -5.15 -2.10
CA ARG A 171 -14.14 -6.58 -2.15
C ARG A 171 -12.89 -6.88 -2.98
N VAL A 172 -12.82 -6.36 -4.22
CA VAL A 172 -11.71 -6.70 -5.14
C VAL A 172 -10.41 -5.98 -4.76
N LEU A 173 -10.49 -4.69 -4.40
CA LEU A 173 -9.31 -3.88 -4.15
C LEU A 173 -8.77 -3.98 -2.71
N LEU A 174 -9.59 -4.43 -1.77
CA LEU A 174 -9.17 -4.59 -0.38
C LEU A 174 -9.22 -6.05 0.06
N ASP A 175 -10.42 -6.68 0.08
CA ASP A 175 -10.58 -7.97 0.74
C ASP A 175 -9.84 -9.10 0.01
N GLU A 176 -10.04 -9.24 -1.29
CA GLU A 176 -9.35 -10.27 -2.09
C GLU A 176 -7.83 -10.08 -2.10
N ARG A 177 -7.36 -8.83 -2.12
CA ARG A 177 -5.93 -8.52 -2.02
C ARG A 177 -5.37 -8.84 -0.64
N ASN A 178 -6.09 -8.54 0.43
CA ASN A 178 -5.67 -8.88 1.80
C ASN A 178 -5.51 -10.40 1.95
N GLU A 179 -6.44 -11.19 1.42
CA GLU A 179 -6.35 -12.65 1.41
C GLU A 179 -5.14 -13.13 0.60
N HIS A 180 -4.97 -12.60 -0.62
CA HIS A 180 -3.83 -12.94 -1.47
C HIS A 180 -2.49 -12.62 -0.80
N MET A 181 -2.35 -11.42 -0.24
CA MET A 181 -1.12 -11.03 0.48
C MET A 181 -0.88 -11.91 1.71
N ALA A 182 -1.94 -12.28 2.44
CA ALA A 182 -1.82 -13.17 3.60
C ALA A 182 -1.38 -14.58 3.18
N ASP A 183 -1.89 -15.12 2.07
CA ASP A 183 -1.47 -16.42 1.52
C ASP A 183 0.01 -16.38 1.11
N ARG A 184 0.43 -15.31 0.41
CA ARG A 184 1.84 -15.13 0.03
C ARG A 184 2.76 -15.05 1.25
N LEU A 185 2.35 -14.34 2.29
CA LEU A 185 3.12 -14.25 3.54
C LEU A 185 3.18 -15.60 4.28
N ALA A 186 2.10 -16.37 4.27
CA ALA A 186 2.09 -17.72 4.82
C ALA A 186 3.05 -18.66 4.07
N GLU A 187 3.07 -18.60 2.72
CA GLU A 187 4.03 -19.34 1.90
C GLU A 187 5.49 -18.95 2.20
N ILE A 188 5.77 -17.64 2.35
CA ILE A 188 7.10 -17.14 2.70
C ILE A 188 7.53 -17.66 4.07
N ARG A 189 6.62 -17.63 5.04
CA ARG A 189 6.87 -18.18 6.39
C ARG A 189 7.12 -19.69 6.37
N ALA A 190 6.38 -20.44 5.57
CA ALA A 190 6.58 -21.89 5.41
C ALA A 190 7.97 -22.22 4.85
N ARG A 191 8.63 -21.28 4.17
CA ARG A 191 10.02 -21.39 3.69
C ARG A 191 11.07 -21.00 4.73
N GLY A 192 10.67 -20.70 5.97
CA GLY A 192 11.57 -20.40 7.08
C GLY A 192 11.80 -18.90 7.38
N PHE A 193 11.18 -17.98 6.63
CA PHE A 193 11.27 -16.55 6.91
C PHE A 193 10.21 -16.16 7.94
N LEU A 194 10.56 -16.23 9.22
CA LEU A 194 9.58 -16.13 10.29
C LEU A 194 9.35 -14.70 10.79
N ARG A 195 10.37 -13.83 10.70
CA ARG A 195 10.33 -12.44 11.17
C ARG A 195 10.35 -11.51 9.96
N LEU A 196 9.16 -11.11 9.52
CA LEU A 196 9.01 -10.27 8.35
C LEU A 196 8.57 -8.87 8.73
N ALA A 197 9.03 -7.88 7.97
CA ALA A 197 8.40 -6.56 7.91
C ALA A 197 7.63 -6.47 6.58
N VAL A 198 6.39 -6.02 6.65
CA VAL A 198 5.50 -5.88 5.49
C VAL A 198 5.10 -4.42 5.35
N VAL A 199 5.37 -3.80 4.21
CA VAL A 199 4.97 -2.41 3.93
C VAL A 199 3.82 -2.42 2.94
N VAL A 200 2.68 -1.88 3.39
CA VAL A 200 1.41 -1.85 2.63
C VAL A 200 0.77 -0.47 2.74
N GLY A 201 -0.19 -0.17 1.88
CA GLY A 201 -1.09 0.97 2.09
C GLY A 201 -1.90 0.80 3.38
N ASP A 202 -2.12 1.90 4.11
CA ASP A 202 -2.75 1.86 5.44
C ASP A 202 -4.15 1.22 5.44
N ALA A 203 -4.89 1.37 4.34
CA ALA A 203 -6.19 0.71 4.13
C ALA A 203 -6.13 -0.83 4.16
N HIS A 204 -4.95 -1.42 4.02
CA HIS A 204 -4.74 -2.87 4.09
C HIS A 204 -4.36 -3.38 5.48
N VAL A 205 -3.90 -2.52 6.39
CA VAL A 205 -3.33 -2.92 7.70
C VAL A 205 -4.31 -3.77 8.51
N GLU A 206 -5.52 -3.29 8.71
CA GLU A 206 -6.54 -3.99 9.48
C GLU A 206 -6.94 -5.31 8.83
N GLY A 207 -7.29 -5.27 7.52
CA GLY A 207 -7.75 -6.44 6.79
C GLY A 207 -6.67 -7.51 6.63
N LEU A 208 -5.43 -7.12 6.37
CA LEU A 208 -4.29 -8.03 6.28
C LEU A 208 -3.96 -8.65 7.65
N THR A 209 -3.97 -7.86 8.72
CA THR A 209 -3.78 -8.34 10.09
C THR A 209 -4.84 -9.37 10.47
N ALA A 210 -6.10 -9.10 10.14
CA ALA A 210 -7.20 -10.04 10.37
C ALA A 210 -7.04 -11.33 9.54
N ALA A 211 -6.62 -11.22 8.27
CA ALA A 211 -6.38 -12.38 7.40
C ALA A 211 -5.23 -13.25 7.90
N LEU A 212 -4.14 -12.64 8.39
CA LEU A 212 -3.02 -13.35 9.01
C LEU A 212 -3.43 -13.98 10.34
N GLY A 213 -4.25 -13.31 11.14
CA GLY A 213 -4.80 -13.85 12.40
C GLY A 213 -5.62 -15.12 12.18
N ARG A 214 -6.44 -15.18 11.11
CA ARG A 214 -7.18 -16.41 10.72
C ARG A 214 -6.24 -17.57 10.38
N ARG A 215 -5.02 -17.30 9.93
CA ARG A 215 -3.95 -18.26 9.64
C ARG A 215 -3.05 -18.54 10.85
N GLN A 216 -3.44 -18.01 12.03
CA GLN A 216 -2.66 -18.15 13.29
C GLN A 216 -1.23 -17.60 13.16
N ILE A 217 -1.04 -16.58 12.33
CA ILE A 217 0.25 -15.91 12.15
C ILE A 217 0.29 -14.67 13.06
N PRO A 218 1.18 -14.60 14.05
CA PRO A 218 1.32 -13.46 14.93
C PRO A 218 1.72 -12.20 14.15
N THR A 219 1.04 -11.07 14.40
CA THR A 219 1.28 -9.80 13.75
C THR A 219 1.40 -8.65 14.73
N VAL A 220 2.18 -7.65 14.36
CA VAL A 220 2.27 -6.35 15.04
C VAL A 220 1.88 -5.28 14.02
N PRO A 221 0.66 -4.77 14.06
CA PRO A 221 0.27 -3.67 13.20
C PRO A 221 0.96 -2.37 13.64
N LEU A 222 1.36 -1.56 12.68
CA LEU A 222 1.89 -0.21 12.86
C LEU A 222 1.21 0.67 11.79
N GLY A 223 0.11 1.30 12.17
CA GLY A 223 -0.68 2.15 11.27
C GLY A 223 0.05 3.44 10.90
N PHE A 224 -0.46 4.13 9.89
CA PHE A 224 0.12 5.36 9.38
C PHE A 224 0.32 6.43 10.45
N SER A 225 -0.66 6.66 11.33
CA SER A 225 -0.58 7.66 12.38
C SER A 225 0.57 7.38 13.36
N GLU A 226 0.76 6.12 13.75
CA GLU A 226 1.84 5.70 14.64
C GLU A 226 3.19 5.77 13.92
N LEU A 227 3.23 5.32 12.65
CA LEU A 227 4.43 5.37 11.82
C LEU A 227 4.94 6.80 11.67
N ARG A 228 4.07 7.75 11.36
CA ARG A 228 4.41 9.18 11.21
C ARG A 228 5.05 9.78 12.47
N GLY A 229 4.68 9.27 13.63
CA GLY A 229 5.23 9.70 14.93
C GLY A 229 6.65 9.20 15.22
N LEU A 230 7.14 8.22 14.46
CA LEU A 230 8.48 7.69 14.65
C LEU A 230 9.54 8.66 14.11
N ARG A 231 10.49 9.01 14.95
CA ARG A 231 11.68 9.77 14.56
C ARG A 231 12.85 8.83 14.34
N ALA A 232 13.68 9.12 13.34
CA ALA A 232 14.95 8.42 13.20
C ALA A 232 15.73 8.49 14.52
N PRO A 233 16.38 7.40 14.97
CA PRO A 233 17.28 7.47 16.12
C PRO A 233 18.31 8.56 15.83
N SER A 234 18.42 9.54 16.73
CA SER A 234 19.46 10.57 16.65
C SER A 234 20.78 9.85 16.58
N SER A 235 21.52 10.00 15.47
CA SER A 235 22.92 9.61 15.41
C SER A 235 23.65 10.49 16.38
N SER A 236 23.93 10.00 17.59
CA SER A 236 24.88 10.64 18.48
C SER A 236 26.24 10.57 17.81
N PRO A 237 26.91 11.70 17.54
CA PRO A 237 28.27 11.66 17.07
C PRO A 237 29.16 11.13 18.24
N SER A 238 29.88 10.09 17.96
CA SER A 238 30.98 9.58 18.82
C SER A 238 32.19 10.44 18.65
#